data_a06d1a30c23a86198b2d166edc72a6eb
#
_entry.id   a06d1a30c23a86198b2d166edc72a6eb
#
_cell.length_a   1.000
_cell.length_b   1.000
_cell.length_c   1.000
_cell.angle_alpha   90.00
_cell.angle_beta   90.00
_cell.angle_gamma   90.00
#
_symmetry.space_group_name_H-M   'P 1'
#
loop_
_entity.id
_entity.type
_entity.pdbx_description
1 polymer ?
#
loop_
_entity_poly.entity_id
_entity_poly.type
_entity_poly.pdbx_seq_one_letter_code
_entity_poly.pdbx_strand_id
1 'polypeptide(L)'
;MISHYAGAPQYGMEFRSFYMAREWVRMGHQVCVVGASFSHLRHRQPSAASEVIEDIRYHWLPTRSYQGNGMARVMTMLQFVIQVFRRMGEWVSFQPDVVIASSVYTFDIYPCHHIARKTDARLVYEVHDLWPLSPMIIGGYSRLHPFIWLLQRGENYAYRHCDKVVSIIDKAFPHMQHHGLAKEKFCCIPNGFLLEEWGSECLKPLPESHRLLMQQLHDQGKVVVGFAGGHTQSTALHILIDAAKQLQNQEQLAFVLVGQGPQKDELMATVRHDRLTNVHFLPPVEKRQIPSLLQLFDIGYAGGVHSPLHQYGTSFNKVTDYMMAGIPILFSVDEPHSLVERAGCGIQVAAENPQQVSSALSTLAQMGREARSEMGARGRAYALAHLEYHTLAQQFIDEITP
;
A
#
# COMPACT_ATOMS: atom_id res chain seq x y z
N MET A 1 16.70 -10.53 0.94
CA MET A 1 15.22 -10.45 1.03
C MET A 1 14.60 -11.43 0.05
N ILE A 2 13.69 -12.26 0.50
CA ILE A 2 12.92 -13.20 -0.33
C ILE A 2 11.48 -12.70 -0.37
N SER A 3 11.00 -12.28 -1.55
CA SER A 3 9.67 -11.71 -1.75
C SER A 3 9.12 -12.13 -3.10
N HIS A 4 8.13 -13.04 -3.10
CA HIS A 4 7.51 -13.56 -4.33
C HIS A 4 7.11 -12.43 -5.29
N TYR A 5 6.48 -11.39 -4.75
CA TYR A 5 5.92 -10.29 -5.51
C TYR A 5 6.87 -9.09 -5.64
N ALA A 6 8.15 -9.26 -5.30
CA ALA A 6 9.13 -8.17 -5.44
C ALA A 6 9.03 -7.49 -6.81
N GLY A 7 9.21 -6.19 -6.82
CA GLY A 7 9.18 -5.35 -8.01
C GLY A 7 10.29 -4.33 -8.01
N ALA A 8 10.29 -3.51 -9.04
CA ALA A 8 11.13 -2.33 -9.20
C ALA A 8 10.38 -1.32 -10.09
N PRO A 9 10.74 -0.04 -10.12
CA PRO A 9 10.03 0.99 -10.86
C PRO A 9 9.76 0.66 -12.34
N GLN A 10 10.72 -0.01 -12.99
CA GLN A 10 10.59 -0.44 -14.39
C GLN A 10 9.56 -1.55 -14.62
N TYR A 11 9.16 -2.28 -13.57
CA TYR A 11 8.18 -3.37 -13.63
C TYR A 11 6.79 -2.94 -13.12
N GLY A 12 6.70 -1.84 -12.37
CA GLY A 12 5.47 -1.27 -11.81
C GLY A 12 5.01 -1.94 -10.51
N MET A 13 4.12 -1.32 -9.85
CA MET A 13 3.22 -1.64 -8.72
C MET A 13 3.84 -2.00 -7.35
N GLU A 14 4.82 -2.89 -7.22
CA GLU A 14 5.38 -3.29 -5.93
C GLU A 14 6.68 -2.55 -5.63
N PHE A 15 6.57 -1.48 -4.84
CA PHE A 15 7.69 -0.57 -4.63
C PHE A 15 8.39 -0.73 -3.28
N ARG A 16 7.71 -1.19 -2.21
CA ARG A 16 8.30 -1.24 -0.87
C ARG A 16 9.63 -2.03 -0.83
N SER A 17 9.66 -3.22 -1.39
CA SER A 17 10.89 -4.04 -1.41
C SER A 17 12.05 -3.33 -2.13
N PHE A 18 11.74 -2.59 -3.20
CA PHE A 18 12.72 -1.80 -3.93
C PHE A 18 13.19 -0.58 -3.11
N TYR A 19 12.25 0.20 -2.55
CA TYR A 19 12.60 1.42 -1.82
C TYR A 19 13.41 1.12 -0.55
N MET A 20 13.02 0.12 0.21
CA MET A 20 13.78 -0.34 1.38
C MET A 20 15.18 -0.82 0.96
N ALA A 21 15.26 -1.69 -0.06
CA ALA A 21 16.52 -2.21 -0.57
C ALA A 21 17.45 -1.10 -1.06
N ARG A 22 16.91 -0.10 -1.76
CA ARG A 22 17.69 1.05 -2.26
C ARG A 22 18.27 1.89 -1.11
N GLU A 23 17.48 2.18 -0.09
CA GLU A 23 17.98 2.93 1.05
C GLU A 23 19.04 2.12 1.82
N TRP A 24 18.87 0.81 1.99
CA TRP A 24 19.93 -0.02 2.59
C TRP A 24 21.21 -0.04 1.77
N VAL A 25 21.13 -0.07 0.43
CA VAL A 25 22.30 0.06 -0.44
C VAL A 25 22.99 1.42 -0.24
N ARG A 26 22.22 2.52 -0.16
CA ARG A 26 22.74 3.87 0.14
C ARG A 26 23.43 3.95 1.51
N MET A 27 22.98 3.15 2.47
CA MET A 27 23.62 3.01 3.79
C MET A 27 24.85 2.11 3.78
N GLY A 28 25.25 1.57 2.62
CA GLY A 28 26.44 0.74 2.44
C GLY A 28 26.22 -0.76 2.58
N HIS A 29 24.97 -1.24 2.69
CA HIS A 29 24.66 -2.67 2.75
C HIS A 29 24.63 -3.31 1.36
N GLN A 30 25.04 -4.58 1.28
CA GLN A 30 24.85 -5.39 0.08
C GLN A 30 23.46 -6.05 0.12
N VAL A 31 22.62 -5.72 -0.85
CA VAL A 31 21.24 -6.21 -0.88
C VAL A 31 21.01 -7.15 -2.07
N CYS A 32 20.41 -8.30 -1.76
CA CYS A 32 19.93 -9.27 -2.73
C CYS A 32 18.44 -9.47 -2.56
N VAL A 33 17.66 -9.25 -3.63
CA VAL A 33 16.22 -9.46 -3.68
C VAL A 33 15.92 -10.66 -4.56
N VAL A 34 15.22 -11.66 -4.00
CA VAL A 34 14.80 -12.86 -4.71
C VAL A 34 13.30 -12.79 -4.94
N GLY A 35 12.89 -12.69 -6.20
CA GLY A 35 11.48 -12.59 -6.61
C GLY A 35 11.07 -13.70 -7.59
N ALA A 36 9.77 -13.84 -7.81
CA ALA A 36 9.26 -14.72 -8.87
C ALA A 36 9.38 -14.05 -10.24
N SER A 37 9.61 -14.82 -11.31
CA SER A 37 9.63 -14.27 -12.67
C SER A 37 8.28 -13.77 -13.14
N PHE A 38 7.18 -14.21 -12.51
CA PHE A 38 5.83 -13.73 -12.79
C PHE A 38 5.15 -13.20 -11.52
N SER A 39 4.54 -12.01 -11.63
CA SER A 39 3.63 -11.45 -10.63
C SER A 39 2.49 -10.69 -11.33
N HIS A 40 1.26 -10.93 -10.88
CA HIS A 40 0.08 -10.21 -11.38
C HIS A 40 0.06 -8.72 -10.99
N LEU A 41 0.93 -8.31 -10.06
CA LEU A 41 1.06 -6.92 -9.61
C LEU A 41 1.99 -6.10 -10.53
N ARG A 42 2.78 -6.75 -11.38
CA ARG A 42 3.70 -6.07 -12.28
C ARG A 42 3.08 -5.83 -13.66
N HIS A 43 3.29 -4.66 -14.22
CA HIS A 43 2.88 -4.35 -15.60
C HIS A 43 3.79 -5.00 -16.63
N ARG A 44 5.08 -5.15 -16.31
CA ARG A 44 6.09 -5.86 -17.12
C ARG A 44 6.74 -6.93 -16.26
N GLN A 45 7.01 -8.07 -16.86
CA GLN A 45 7.72 -9.14 -16.18
C GLN A 45 9.22 -9.04 -16.51
N PRO A 46 10.12 -9.42 -15.57
CA PRO A 46 11.54 -9.49 -15.84
C PRO A 46 11.82 -10.56 -16.91
N SER A 47 12.73 -10.24 -17.83
CA SER A 47 13.16 -11.14 -18.91
C SER A 47 14.46 -11.89 -18.58
N ALA A 48 15.29 -11.34 -17.70
CA ALA A 48 16.53 -11.95 -17.24
C ALA A 48 16.30 -12.80 -16.01
N ALA A 49 17.13 -13.81 -15.78
CA ALA A 49 17.11 -14.61 -14.55
C ALA A 49 17.72 -13.87 -13.36
N SER A 50 18.63 -12.92 -13.62
CA SER A 50 19.21 -12.03 -12.64
C SER A 50 19.60 -10.71 -13.31
N GLU A 51 19.58 -9.64 -12.54
CA GLU A 51 19.94 -8.29 -12.97
C GLU A 51 20.34 -7.43 -11.76
N VAL A 52 20.97 -6.30 -12.03
CA VAL A 52 21.29 -5.28 -11.02
C VAL A 52 20.48 -4.02 -11.35
N ILE A 53 19.72 -3.52 -10.38
CA ILE A 53 18.90 -2.31 -10.51
C ILE A 53 19.27 -1.41 -9.35
N GLU A 54 19.84 -0.25 -9.62
CA GLU A 54 20.34 0.70 -8.60
C GLU A 54 21.19 0.01 -7.51
N ASP A 55 22.18 -0.78 -7.95
CA ASP A 55 23.08 -1.56 -7.10
C ASP A 55 22.42 -2.66 -6.24
N ILE A 56 21.12 -2.88 -6.39
CA ILE A 56 20.40 -4.00 -5.79
C ILE A 56 20.51 -5.22 -6.72
N ARG A 57 20.98 -6.35 -6.21
CA ARG A 57 21.00 -7.60 -6.97
C ARG A 57 19.64 -8.28 -6.95
N TYR A 58 19.03 -8.48 -8.12
CA TYR A 58 17.78 -9.22 -8.28
C TYR A 58 18.01 -10.60 -8.85
N HIS A 59 17.33 -11.60 -8.28
CA HIS A 59 17.22 -12.94 -8.84
C HIS A 59 15.74 -13.27 -9.06
N TRP A 60 15.39 -13.58 -10.31
CA TRP A 60 14.02 -13.90 -10.71
C TRP A 60 13.88 -15.40 -10.88
N LEU A 61 13.19 -16.04 -9.95
CA LEU A 61 12.98 -17.48 -9.96
C LEU A 61 11.84 -17.84 -10.93
N PRO A 62 12.03 -18.84 -11.81
CA PRO A 62 11.04 -19.20 -12.80
C PRO A 62 9.76 -19.71 -12.13
N THR A 63 8.64 -19.07 -12.45
CA THR A 63 7.29 -19.43 -12.00
C THR A 63 6.32 -19.34 -13.15
N ARG A 64 5.24 -20.14 -13.10
CA ARG A 64 4.19 -20.09 -14.11
C ARG A 64 3.35 -18.85 -13.96
N SER A 65 2.83 -18.34 -15.07
CA SER A 65 1.80 -17.30 -15.06
C SER A 65 0.46 -17.85 -14.57
N TYR A 66 -0.36 -16.98 -13.99
CA TYR A 66 -1.72 -17.31 -13.57
C TYR A 66 -2.64 -16.09 -13.75
N GLN A 67 -3.95 -16.33 -13.75
CA GLN A 67 -4.98 -15.31 -13.72
C GLN A 67 -5.89 -15.53 -12.50
N GLY A 68 -6.32 -14.43 -11.88
CA GLY A 68 -7.20 -14.45 -10.72
C GLY A 68 -6.56 -15.02 -9.44
N ASN A 69 -7.40 -15.36 -8.47
CA ASN A 69 -6.99 -15.77 -7.12
C ASN A 69 -7.19 -17.28 -6.84
N GLY A 70 -7.29 -18.10 -7.88
CA GLY A 70 -7.59 -19.53 -7.76
C GLY A 70 -6.37 -20.43 -7.48
N MET A 71 -6.55 -21.74 -7.66
CA MET A 71 -5.54 -22.78 -7.43
C MET A 71 -4.24 -22.52 -8.19
N ALA A 72 -4.29 -21.97 -9.40
CA ALA A 72 -3.11 -21.64 -10.18
C ALA A 72 -2.17 -20.68 -9.44
N ARG A 73 -2.72 -19.68 -8.72
CA ARG A 73 -1.94 -18.78 -7.87
C ARG A 73 -1.27 -19.52 -6.71
N VAL A 74 -1.99 -20.44 -6.05
CA VAL A 74 -1.44 -21.27 -4.96
C VAL A 74 -0.30 -22.15 -5.48
N MET A 75 -0.46 -22.76 -6.65
CA MET A 75 0.60 -23.56 -7.26
C MET A 75 1.84 -22.74 -7.58
N THR A 76 1.68 -21.49 -8.01
CA THR A 76 2.80 -20.56 -8.26
C THR A 76 3.52 -20.18 -6.96
N MET A 77 2.80 -19.98 -5.86
CA MET A 77 3.41 -19.77 -4.53
C MET A 77 4.27 -20.97 -4.11
N LEU A 78 3.74 -22.18 -4.25
CA LEU A 78 4.49 -23.42 -3.92
C LEU A 78 5.70 -23.58 -4.85
N GLN A 79 5.54 -23.32 -6.15
CA GLN A 79 6.62 -23.36 -7.11
C GLN A 79 7.75 -22.41 -6.74
N PHE A 80 7.43 -21.17 -6.36
CA PHE A 80 8.42 -20.19 -5.90
C PHE A 80 9.20 -20.70 -4.69
N VAL A 81 8.51 -21.18 -3.66
CA VAL A 81 9.13 -21.72 -2.44
C VAL A 81 10.05 -22.92 -2.77
N ILE A 82 9.61 -23.83 -3.64
CA ILE A 82 10.43 -24.96 -4.12
C ILE A 82 11.68 -24.47 -4.85
N GLN A 83 11.57 -23.43 -5.68
CA GLN A 83 12.72 -22.85 -6.39
C GLN A 83 13.72 -22.22 -5.42
N VAL A 84 13.26 -21.54 -4.35
CA VAL A 84 14.14 -21.03 -3.29
C VAL A 84 14.90 -22.17 -2.63
N PHE A 85 14.23 -23.28 -2.29
CA PHE A 85 14.90 -24.47 -1.73
C PHE A 85 15.90 -25.11 -2.69
N ARG A 86 15.56 -25.23 -3.98
CA ARG A 86 16.46 -25.85 -4.98
C ARG A 86 17.76 -25.07 -5.18
N ARG A 87 17.72 -23.76 -4.96
CA ARG A 87 18.89 -22.87 -5.10
C ARG A 87 19.53 -22.51 -3.75
N MET A 88 19.30 -23.33 -2.74
CA MET A 88 19.78 -23.09 -1.37
C MET A 88 21.28 -22.81 -1.31
N GLY A 89 22.11 -23.50 -2.13
CA GLY A 89 23.54 -23.28 -2.19
C GLY A 89 23.91 -21.84 -2.61
N GLU A 90 23.16 -21.26 -3.54
CA GLU A 90 23.38 -19.87 -4.00
C GLU A 90 23.15 -18.88 -2.85
N TRP A 91 22.06 -19.05 -2.11
CA TRP A 91 21.71 -18.16 -1.00
C TRP A 91 22.67 -18.27 0.17
N VAL A 92 23.08 -19.51 0.50
CA VAL A 92 24.07 -19.75 1.55
C VAL A 92 25.45 -19.22 1.15
N SER A 93 25.85 -19.33 -0.12
CA SER A 93 27.14 -18.78 -0.59
C SER A 93 27.21 -17.26 -0.58
N PHE A 94 26.06 -16.58 -0.60
CA PHE A 94 25.99 -15.13 -0.42
C PHE A 94 26.38 -14.67 1.00
N GLN A 95 26.35 -15.60 1.99
CA GLN A 95 26.65 -15.35 3.41
C GLN A 95 25.89 -14.14 3.98
N PRO A 96 24.55 -14.13 3.92
CA PRO A 96 23.78 -13.01 4.45
C PRO A 96 23.89 -12.90 5.97
N ASP A 97 23.99 -11.69 6.50
CA ASP A 97 23.84 -11.39 7.93
C ASP A 97 22.35 -11.38 8.34
N VAL A 98 21.47 -11.07 7.40
CA VAL A 98 20.01 -10.98 7.60
C VAL A 98 19.27 -11.65 6.47
N VAL A 99 18.31 -12.48 6.80
CA VAL A 99 17.36 -13.10 5.85
C VAL A 99 15.96 -12.59 6.15
N ILE A 100 15.35 -11.92 5.17
CA ILE A 100 14.01 -11.34 5.29
C ILE A 100 13.03 -12.15 4.45
N ALA A 101 12.04 -12.79 5.11
CA ALA A 101 10.88 -13.40 4.46
C ALA A 101 9.80 -12.32 4.31
N SER A 102 9.51 -11.89 3.05
CA SER A 102 8.70 -10.72 2.74
C SER A 102 7.60 -11.00 1.70
N SER A 103 7.17 -12.26 1.59
CA SER A 103 5.99 -12.58 0.77
C SER A 103 4.69 -12.34 1.54
N VAL A 104 3.60 -12.04 0.82
CA VAL A 104 2.27 -11.83 1.44
C VAL A 104 1.76 -13.10 2.16
N TYR A 105 2.11 -14.27 1.62
CA TYR A 105 1.78 -15.57 2.22
C TYR A 105 2.94 -16.11 3.09
N THR A 106 2.67 -17.12 3.89
CA THR A 106 3.55 -17.55 4.98
C THR A 106 4.53 -18.70 4.63
N PHE A 107 4.54 -19.19 3.38
CA PHE A 107 5.31 -20.40 3.05
C PHE A 107 6.81 -20.17 2.83
N ASP A 108 7.21 -18.95 2.47
CA ASP A 108 8.62 -18.62 2.25
C ASP A 108 9.43 -18.57 3.55
N ILE A 109 8.77 -18.54 4.69
CA ILE A 109 9.44 -18.61 6.00
C ILE A 109 10.30 -19.86 6.16
N TYR A 110 9.87 -21.00 5.58
CA TYR A 110 10.60 -22.26 5.74
C TYR A 110 11.99 -22.23 5.06
N PRO A 111 12.11 -21.89 3.75
CA PRO A 111 13.43 -21.74 3.14
C PRO A 111 14.23 -20.61 3.77
N CYS A 112 13.60 -19.47 4.15
CA CYS A 112 14.29 -18.36 4.81
C CYS A 112 14.93 -18.80 6.13
N HIS A 113 14.19 -19.51 6.98
CA HIS A 113 14.73 -20.05 8.23
C HIS A 113 15.88 -21.04 7.97
N HIS A 114 15.77 -21.87 6.93
CA HIS A 114 16.83 -22.81 6.59
C HIS A 114 18.11 -22.10 6.13
N ILE A 115 18.01 -21.02 5.35
CA ILE A 115 19.14 -20.17 4.96
C ILE A 115 19.75 -19.53 6.21
N ALA A 116 18.93 -18.85 7.03
CA ALA A 116 19.36 -18.16 8.22
C ALA A 116 20.16 -19.09 9.17
N ARG A 117 19.65 -20.31 9.40
CA ARG A 117 20.36 -21.30 10.22
C ARG A 117 21.70 -21.77 9.64
N LYS A 118 21.84 -21.82 8.31
CA LYS A 118 23.09 -22.25 7.66
C LYS A 118 24.16 -21.16 7.61
N THR A 119 23.75 -19.91 7.69
CA THR A 119 24.64 -18.76 7.60
C THR A 119 24.80 -18.02 8.93
N ASP A 120 24.15 -18.50 9.98
CA ASP A 120 24.06 -17.82 11.30
C ASP A 120 23.46 -16.40 11.18
N ALA A 121 22.60 -16.21 10.17
CA ALA A 121 21.94 -14.93 9.88
C ALA A 121 20.72 -14.72 10.79
N ARG A 122 20.40 -13.47 11.06
CA ARG A 122 19.12 -13.10 11.67
C ARG A 122 17.96 -13.35 10.72
N LEU A 123 16.88 -13.90 11.23
CA LEU A 123 15.66 -14.17 10.49
C LEU A 123 14.61 -13.12 10.80
N VAL A 124 14.22 -12.35 9.79
CA VAL A 124 13.15 -11.35 9.87
C VAL A 124 11.94 -11.83 9.07
N TYR A 125 10.76 -11.72 9.67
CA TYR A 125 9.49 -11.95 8.97
C TYR A 125 8.78 -10.61 8.77
N GLU A 126 8.66 -10.19 7.51
CA GLU A 126 7.99 -8.95 7.14
C GLU A 126 6.54 -9.23 6.73
N VAL A 127 5.59 -8.61 7.44
CA VAL A 127 4.15 -8.84 7.28
C VAL A 127 3.51 -7.66 6.57
N HIS A 128 3.08 -7.88 5.32
CA HIS A 128 2.37 -6.90 4.49
C HIS A 128 0.85 -6.98 4.65
N ASP A 129 0.35 -8.15 5.04
CA ASP A 129 -1.05 -8.44 5.26
C ASP A 129 -1.19 -9.62 6.22
N LEU A 130 -2.29 -9.68 6.96
CA LEU A 130 -2.51 -10.73 7.96
C LEU A 130 -3.03 -12.03 7.30
N TRP A 131 -2.13 -12.80 6.71
CA TRP A 131 -2.45 -14.13 6.20
C TRP A 131 -2.20 -15.21 7.27
N PRO A 132 -3.20 -16.09 7.53
CA PRO A 132 -4.39 -16.44 6.73
C PRO A 132 -5.65 -15.62 7.01
N LEU A 133 -5.66 -14.65 7.93
CA LEU A 133 -6.86 -13.93 8.33
C LEU A 133 -7.52 -13.20 7.15
N SER A 134 -6.75 -12.53 6.31
CA SER A 134 -7.27 -11.79 5.16
C SER A 134 -7.98 -12.68 4.13
N PRO A 135 -7.43 -13.81 3.64
CA PRO A 135 -8.19 -14.72 2.79
C PRO A 135 -9.41 -15.33 3.47
N MET A 136 -9.42 -15.50 4.80
CA MET A 136 -10.63 -15.94 5.50
C MET A 136 -11.73 -14.88 5.49
N ILE A 137 -11.40 -13.63 5.77
CA ILE A 137 -12.39 -12.54 5.86
C ILE A 137 -12.80 -12.08 4.46
N ILE A 138 -11.85 -11.82 3.56
CA ILE A 138 -12.13 -11.29 2.22
C ILE A 138 -12.55 -12.40 1.26
N GLY A 139 -11.87 -13.55 1.32
CA GLY A 139 -12.10 -14.68 0.43
C GLY A 139 -13.17 -15.66 0.89
N GLY A 140 -13.70 -15.49 2.11
CA GLY A 140 -14.72 -16.39 2.69
C GLY A 140 -14.22 -17.80 2.99
N TYR A 141 -12.91 -18.02 3.07
CA TYR A 141 -12.36 -19.36 3.35
C TYR A 141 -12.63 -19.79 4.80
N SER A 142 -13.10 -21.01 4.96
CA SER A 142 -13.26 -21.63 6.27
C SER A 142 -11.91 -21.86 6.96
N ARG A 143 -11.87 -21.77 8.29
CA ARG A 143 -10.70 -22.17 9.11
C ARG A 143 -10.27 -23.62 8.89
N LEU A 144 -11.21 -24.49 8.50
CA LEU A 144 -10.95 -25.90 8.22
C LEU A 144 -10.44 -26.16 6.80
N HIS A 145 -10.39 -25.14 5.95
CA HIS A 145 -9.88 -25.29 4.60
C HIS A 145 -8.37 -25.64 4.61
N PRO A 146 -7.93 -26.68 3.88
CA PRO A 146 -6.52 -27.16 3.95
C PRO A 146 -5.49 -26.06 3.66
N PHE A 147 -5.78 -25.17 2.73
CA PHE A 147 -4.92 -24.02 2.41
C PHE A 147 -4.77 -23.06 3.59
N ILE A 148 -5.88 -22.74 4.29
CA ILE A 148 -5.88 -21.89 5.48
C ILE A 148 -5.08 -22.54 6.61
N TRP A 149 -5.26 -23.84 6.80
CA TRP A 149 -4.51 -24.59 7.81
C TRP A 149 -2.99 -24.58 7.55
N LEU A 150 -2.57 -24.75 6.28
CA LEU A 150 -1.15 -24.65 5.91
C LEU A 150 -0.59 -23.25 6.14
N LEU A 151 -1.33 -22.20 5.75
CA LEU A 151 -0.94 -20.82 5.98
C LEU A 151 -0.79 -20.51 7.47
N GLN A 152 -1.75 -20.98 8.29
CA GLN A 152 -1.71 -20.78 9.75
C GLN A 152 -0.50 -21.45 10.38
N ARG A 153 -0.12 -22.64 9.89
CA ARG A 153 1.10 -23.31 10.37
C ARG A 153 2.35 -22.52 10.02
N GLY A 154 2.38 -21.91 8.82
CA GLY A 154 3.48 -21.05 8.40
C GLY A 154 3.57 -19.77 9.25
N GLU A 155 2.45 -19.12 9.53
CA GLU A 155 2.38 -17.97 10.42
C GLU A 155 2.86 -18.29 11.82
N ASN A 156 2.32 -19.34 12.45
CA ASN A 156 2.74 -19.77 13.79
C ASN A 156 4.23 -20.18 13.81
N TYR A 157 4.73 -20.75 12.73
CA TYR A 157 6.14 -21.11 12.58
C TYR A 157 7.01 -19.85 12.52
N ALA A 158 6.63 -18.85 11.73
CA ALA A 158 7.33 -17.58 11.63
C ALA A 158 7.46 -16.91 13.00
N TYR A 159 6.37 -16.76 13.72
CA TYR A 159 6.36 -16.08 15.03
C TYR A 159 7.23 -16.78 16.09
N ARG A 160 7.39 -18.10 16.01
CA ARG A 160 8.26 -18.84 16.94
C ARG A 160 9.74 -18.71 16.61
N HIS A 161 10.06 -18.72 15.32
CA HIS A 161 11.44 -18.92 14.86
C HIS A 161 12.13 -17.65 14.36
N CYS A 162 11.38 -16.58 14.04
CA CYS A 162 11.98 -15.31 13.68
C CYS A 162 12.62 -14.61 14.89
N ASP A 163 13.70 -13.91 14.62
CA ASP A 163 14.33 -13.01 15.59
C ASP A 163 13.52 -11.72 15.70
N LYS A 164 12.95 -11.24 14.59
CA LYS A 164 12.12 -10.04 14.52
C LYS A 164 10.95 -10.23 13.53
N VAL A 165 9.81 -9.61 13.85
CA VAL A 165 8.65 -9.51 12.98
C VAL A 165 8.38 -8.03 12.72
N VAL A 166 8.50 -7.63 11.46
CA VAL A 166 8.25 -6.26 11.00
C VAL A 166 6.89 -6.23 10.31
N SER A 167 5.94 -5.46 10.84
CA SER A 167 4.61 -5.29 10.25
C SER A 167 4.46 -3.91 9.63
N ILE A 168 3.80 -3.82 8.47
CA ILE A 168 3.36 -2.52 7.94
C ILE A 168 2.05 -2.05 8.58
N ILE A 169 1.41 -2.91 9.36
CA ILE A 169 0.11 -2.71 10.01
C ILE A 169 0.35 -2.47 11.50
N ASP A 170 0.02 -1.29 11.98
CA ASP A 170 0.47 -0.79 13.29
C ASP A 170 -0.23 -1.47 14.49
N LYS A 171 -1.45 -1.95 14.33
CA LYS A 171 -2.24 -2.60 15.39
C LYS A 171 -2.34 -4.11 15.22
N ALA A 172 -1.44 -4.72 14.44
CA ALA A 172 -1.46 -6.16 14.18
C ALA A 172 -0.97 -7.00 15.37
N PHE A 173 -0.25 -6.40 16.32
CA PHE A 173 0.37 -7.14 17.43
C PHE A 173 -0.60 -8.01 18.25
N PRO A 174 -1.81 -7.58 18.64
CA PRO A 174 -2.73 -8.45 19.40
C PRO A 174 -3.10 -9.75 18.65
N HIS A 175 -3.29 -9.67 17.33
CA HIS A 175 -3.50 -10.86 16.50
C HIS A 175 -2.25 -11.75 16.50
N MET A 176 -1.08 -11.18 16.25
CA MET A 176 0.18 -11.91 16.19
C MET A 176 0.54 -12.55 17.55
N GLN A 177 0.27 -11.86 18.64
CA GLN A 177 0.45 -12.37 20.01
C GLN A 177 -0.45 -13.59 20.28
N HIS A 178 -1.70 -13.54 19.82
CA HIS A 178 -2.62 -14.69 19.94
C HIS A 178 -2.07 -15.92 19.20
N HIS A 179 -1.27 -15.72 18.15
CA HIS A 179 -0.62 -16.76 17.36
C HIS A 179 0.81 -17.06 17.82
N GLY A 180 1.24 -16.53 18.95
CA GLY A 180 2.48 -16.91 19.63
C GLY A 180 3.66 -15.96 19.41
N LEU A 181 3.45 -14.75 18.89
CA LEU A 181 4.51 -13.75 18.80
C LEU A 181 4.79 -13.12 20.17
N ALA A 182 6.04 -13.12 20.59
CA ALA A 182 6.51 -12.41 21.77
C ALA A 182 6.62 -10.89 21.48
N LYS A 183 6.30 -10.06 22.48
CA LYS A 183 6.19 -8.61 22.31
C LYS A 183 7.49 -7.96 21.84
N GLU A 184 8.60 -8.39 22.36
CA GLU A 184 9.95 -7.87 22.07
C GLU A 184 10.41 -8.15 20.62
N LYS A 185 9.76 -9.10 19.95
CA LYS A 185 10.02 -9.40 18.54
C LYS A 185 9.23 -8.54 17.57
N PHE A 186 8.18 -7.85 18.02
CA PHE A 186 7.31 -7.04 17.16
C PHE A 186 7.84 -5.64 17.00
N CYS A 187 7.85 -5.15 15.76
CA CYS A 187 7.93 -3.73 15.46
C CYS A 187 7.00 -3.37 14.26
N CYS A 188 6.60 -2.10 14.21
CA CYS A 188 5.82 -1.60 13.09
C CYS A 188 6.66 -0.62 12.27
N ILE A 189 6.83 -0.92 10.99
CA ILE A 189 7.49 -0.06 10.01
C ILE A 189 6.56 0.05 8.80
N PRO A 190 5.74 1.11 8.72
CA PRO A 190 4.70 1.25 7.70
C PRO A 190 5.27 1.46 6.29
N ASN A 191 4.40 1.55 5.30
CA ASN A 191 4.77 2.06 3.99
C ASN A 191 5.07 3.55 4.08
N GLY A 192 5.97 4.01 3.23
CA GLY A 192 6.44 5.37 3.20
C GLY A 192 6.37 6.01 1.81
N PHE A 193 7.11 7.08 1.67
CA PHE A 193 7.30 7.81 0.42
C PHE A 193 8.80 8.12 0.21
N LEU A 194 9.15 8.45 -1.03
CA LEU A 194 10.48 8.97 -1.37
C LEU A 194 10.41 10.48 -1.51
N LEU A 195 11.20 11.21 -0.74
CA LEU A 195 11.26 12.66 -0.81
C LEU A 195 11.63 13.17 -2.21
N GLU A 196 12.51 12.45 -2.90
CA GLU A 196 12.93 12.75 -4.26
C GLU A 196 11.75 12.79 -5.26
N GLU A 197 10.73 11.95 -5.10
CA GLU A 197 9.54 11.92 -5.97
C GLU A 197 8.67 13.19 -5.81
N TRP A 198 8.85 13.96 -4.73
CA TRP A 198 8.09 15.17 -4.39
C TRP A 198 8.85 16.47 -4.64
N GLY A 199 10.11 16.39 -5.09
CA GLY A 199 10.90 17.56 -5.47
C GLY A 199 10.37 18.21 -6.74
N SER A 200 10.45 19.55 -6.83
CA SER A 200 10.00 20.31 -8.00
C SER A 200 10.62 19.86 -9.32
N GLU A 201 11.85 19.37 -9.29
CA GLU A 201 12.58 18.87 -10.46
C GLU A 201 12.06 17.51 -10.96
N CYS A 202 11.38 16.75 -10.09
CA CYS A 202 10.85 15.43 -10.41
C CYS A 202 9.37 15.46 -10.85
N LEU A 203 8.69 16.59 -10.68
CA LEU A 203 7.29 16.75 -11.05
C LEU A 203 7.12 16.65 -12.56
N LYS A 204 6.32 15.72 -13.02
CA LYS A 204 5.94 15.61 -14.42
C LYS A 204 4.65 16.36 -14.71
N PRO A 205 4.56 17.05 -15.88
CA PRO A 205 3.34 17.72 -16.28
C PRO A 205 2.20 16.71 -16.45
N LEU A 206 1.00 17.14 -16.10
CA LEU A 206 -0.22 16.34 -16.29
C LEU A 206 -0.64 16.33 -17.75
N PRO A 207 -1.37 15.28 -18.17
CA PRO A 207 -2.06 15.30 -19.45
C PRO A 207 -2.98 16.52 -19.56
N GLU A 208 -3.14 17.03 -20.78
CA GLU A 208 -3.89 18.26 -21.02
C GLU A 208 -5.33 18.19 -20.50
N SER A 209 -6.01 17.08 -20.69
CA SER A 209 -7.39 16.87 -20.20
C SER A 209 -7.51 17.05 -18.69
N HIS A 210 -6.51 16.57 -17.92
CA HIS A 210 -6.49 16.74 -16.46
C HIS A 210 -6.27 18.21 -16.09
N ARG A 211 -5.27 18.84 -16.69
CA ARG A 211 -4.91 20.23 -16.44
C ARG A 211 -6.08 21.18 -16.76
N LEU A 212 -6.74 21.02 -17.92
CA LEU A 212 -7.84 21.86 -18.34
C LEU A 212 -9.06 21.73 -17.41
N LEU A 213 -9.45 20.48 -17.04
CA LEU A 213 -10.56 20.29 -16.12
C LEU A 213 -10.27 20.93 -14.75
N MET A 214 -9.09 20.67 -14.18
CA MET A 214 -8.73 21.21 -12.87
C MET A 214 -8.69 22.74 -12.89
N GLN A 215 -8.11 23.34 -13.93
CA GLN A 215 -8.11 24.78 -14.12
C GLN A 215 -9.53 25.34 -14.20
N GLN A 216 -10.39 24.74 -15.04
CA GLN A 216 -11.79 25.14 -15.16
C GLN A 216 -12.53 25.13 -13.81
N LEU A 217 -12.34 24.06 -13.01
CA LEU A 217 -12.99 23.94 -11.70
C LEU A 217 -12.49 25.02 -10.74
N HIS A 218 -11.18 25.27 -10.71
CA HIS A 218 -10.60 26.33 -9.86
C HIS A 218 -11.03 27.73 -10.30
N ASP A 219 -11.09 28.00 -11.60
CA ASP A 219 -11.56 29.30 -12.14
C ASP A 219 -13.03 29.57 -11.78
N GLN A 220 -13.82 28.50 -11.60
CA GLN A 220 -15.20 28.55 -11.08
C GLN A 220 -15.28 28.64 -9.56
N GLY A 221 -14.15 28.71 -8.85
CA GLY A 221 -14.11 28.78 -7.38
C GLY A 221 -14.53 27.46 -6.69
N LYS A 222 -14.44 26.32 -7.38
CA LYS A 222 -14.82 25.03 -6.80
C LYS A 222 -13.76 24.54 -5.81
N VAL A 223 -14.22 23.86 -4.77
CA VAL A 223 -13.41 23.03 -3.87
C VAL A 223 -13.38 21.61 -4.46
N VAL A 224 -12.22 21.16 -4.85
CA VAL A 224 -12.04 19.88 -5.53
C VAL A 224 -11.79 18.76 -4.53
N VAL A 225 -12.74 17.83 -4.44
CA VAL A 225 -12.59 16.56 -3.72
C VAL A 225 -12.01 15.53 -4.69
N GLY A 226 -10.76 15.13 -4.47
CA GLY A 226 -10.03 14.28 -5.38
C GLY A 226 -9.83 12.84 -4.86
N PHE A 227 -9.95 11.89 -5.79
CA PHE A 227 -9.51 10.52 -5.58
C PHE A 227 -8.54 10.12 -6.70
N ALA A 228 -7.39 9.57 -6.34
CA ALA A 228 -6.44 9.00 -7.28
C ALA A 228 -6.16 7.53 -6.93
N GLY A 229 -6.41 6.62 -7.87
CA GLY A 229 -6.16 5.19 -7.64
C GLY A 229 -7.08 4.23 -8.39
N GLY A 230 -7.02 2.95 -7.99
CA GLY A 230 -7.86 1.91 -8.56
C GLY A 230 -9.34 2.08 -8.22
N HIS A 231 -10.21 2.01 -9.24
CA HIS A 231 -11.66 1.99 -9.07
C HIS A 231 -12.11 0.55 -8.81
N THR A 232 -11.91 0.11 -7.57
CA THR A 232 -12.20 -1.27 -7.12
C THR A 232 -13.29 -1.26 -6.04
N GLN A 233 -13.90 -2.41 -5.80
CA GLN A 233 -14.90 -2.54 -4.74
C GLN A 233 -14.32 -2.15 -3.37
N SER A 234 -13.08 -2.52 -3.09
CA SER A 234 -12.43 -2.23 -1.81
C SER A 234 -12.22 -0.74 -1.52
N THR A 235 -12.26 0.13 -2.54
CA THR A 235 -12.11 1.58 -2.37
C THR A 235 -13.41 2.31 -2.10
N ALA A 236 -14.56 1.61 -2.12
CA ALA A 236 -15.90 2.11 -1.79
C ALA A 236 -16.26 3.45 -2.47
N LEU A 237 -15.87 3.64 -3.75
CA LEU A 237 -16.13 4.90 -4.47
C LEU A 237 -17.63 5.18 -4.70
N HIS A 238 -18.48 4.16 -4.69
CA HIS A 238 -19.95 4.33 -4.73
C HIS A 238 -20.44 5.19 -3.56
N ILE A 239 -19.83 5.06 -2.37
CA ILE A 239 -20.16 5.89 -1.20
C ILE A 239 -19.81 7.37 -1.45
N LEU A 240 -18.68 7.64 -2.12
CA LEU A 240 -18.33 9.01 -2.49
C LEU A 240 -19.33 9.58 -3.52
N ILE A 241 -19.80 8.77 -4.46
CA ILE A 241 -20.82 9.17 -5.44
C ILE A 241 -22.18 9.43 -4.76
N ASP A 242 -22.58 8.57 -3.82
CA ASP A 242 -23.80 8.79 -3.03
C ASP A 242 -23.73 10.08 -2.19
N ALA A 243 -22.55 10.36 -1.61
CA ALA A 243 -22.32 11.63 -0.93
C ALA A 243 -22.35 12.83 -1.89
N ALA A 244 -21.76 12.71 -3.10
CA ALA A 244 -21.81 13.74 -4.12
C ALA A 244 -23.24 14.02 -4.59
N LYS A 245 -24.11 13.00 -4.65
CA LYS A 245 -25.54 13.14 -4.93
C LYS A 245 -26.25 13.94 -3.83
N GLN A 246 -25.97 13.68 -2.55
CA GLN A 246 -26.53 14.45 -1.43
C GLN A 246 -26.05 15.90 -1.44
N LEU A 247 -24.86 16.16 -2.00
CA LEU A 247 -24.22 17.47 -2.04
C LEU A 247 -24.41 18.21 -3.39
N GLN A 248 -25.27 17.71 -4.28
CA GLN A 248 -25.44 18.29 -5.62
C GLN A 248 -25.90 19.75 -5.62
N ASN A 249 -26.58 20.21 -4.58
CA ASN A 249 -27.01 21.61 -4.39
C ASN A 249 -25.90 22.51 -3.80
N GLN A 250 -24.77 21.94 -3.41
CA GLN A 250 -23.60 22.69 -2.96
C GLN A 250 -22.70 22.95 -4.16
N GLU A 251 -23.04 24.00 -4.91
CA GLU A 251 -22.36 24.32 -6.18
C GLU A 251 -20.85 24.50 -6.05
N GLN A 252 -20.33 24.84 -4.85
CA GLN A 252 -18.90 25.00 -4.62
C GLN A 252 -18.10 23.67 -4.63
N LEU A 253 -18.76 22.50 -4.59
CA LEU A 253 -18.06 21.22 -4.56
C LEU A 253 -17.97 20.56 -5.94
N ALA A 254 -16.79 20.06 -6.29
CA ALA A 254 -16.56 19.19 -7.44
C ALA A 254 -15.79 17.93 -7.02
N PHE A 255 -16.18 16.79 -7.59
CA PHE A 255 -15.58 15.48 -7.30
C PHE A 255 -14.80 15.02 -8.53
N VAL A 256 -13.52 14.74 -8.37
CA VAL A 256 -12.64 14.30 -9.48
C VAL A 256 -12.03 12.95 -9.15
N LEU A 257 -12.45 11.93 -9.91
CA LEU A 257 -12.01 10.55 -9.73
C LEU A 257 -11.03 10.17 -10.85
N VAL A 258 -9.76 10.06 -10.49
CA VAL A 258 -8.66 9.77 -11.43
C VAL A 258 -8.23 8.32 -11.27
N GLY A 259 -8.33 7.54 -12.34
CA GLY A 259 -7.91 6.15 -12.30
C GLY A 259 -8.66 5.22 -13.22
N GLN A 260 -8.46 3.93 -13.01
CA GLN A 260 -9.07 2.83 -13.75
C GLN A 260 -9.36 1.66 -12.82
N GLY A 261 -10.29 0.80 -13.20
CA GLY A 261 -10.60 -0.42 -12.46
C GLY A 261 -11.95 -1.01 -12.82
N PRO A 262 -12.25 -2.21 -12.33
CA PRO A 262 -13.46 -2.96 -12.72
C PRO A 262 -14.78 -2.25 -12.37
N GLN A 263 -14.78 -1.35 -11.39
CA GLN A 263 -15.98 -0.61 -10.98
C GLN A 263 -16.23 0.67 -11.79
N LYS A 264 -15.26 1.13 -12.61
CA LYS A 264 -15.33 2.46 -13.24
C LYS A 264 -16.57 2.64 -14.11
N ASP A 265 -16.88 1.67 -14.94
CA ASP A 265 -18.02 1.78 -15.87
C ASP A 265 -19.36 1.82 -15.13
N GLU A 266 -19.51 1.06 -14.05
CA GLU A 266 -20.67 1.06 -13.19
C GLU A 266 -20.83 2.40 -12.47
N LEU A 267 -19.77 2.95 -11.89
CA LEU A 267 -19.74 4.26 -11.24
C LEU A 267 -20.13 5.37 -12.23
N MET A 268 -19.60 5.33 -13.45
CA MET A 268 -19.95 6.28 -14.51
C MET A 268 -21.41 6.14 -14.95
N ALA A 269 -21.95 4.92 -14.98
CA ALA A 269 -23.36 4.67 -15.29
C ALA A 269 -24.29 5.28 -14.21
N THR A 270 -23.93 5.12 -12.92
CA THR A 270 -24.66 5.71 -11.78
C THR A 270 -24.66 7.24 -11.87
N VAL A 271 -23.51 7.87 -12.11
CA VAL A 271 -23.39 9.34 -12.27
C VAL A 271 -24.28 9.85 -13.41
N ARG A 272 -24.31 9.15 -14.57
CA ARG A 272 -25.18 9.52 -15.70
C ARG A 272 -26.65 9.33 -15.38
N HIS A 273 -27.04 8.20 -14.76
CA HIS A 273 -28.40 7.92 -14.38
C HIS A 273 -28.95 8.97 -13.42
N ASP A 274 -28.17 9.32 -12.40
CA ASP A 274 -28.54 10.32 -11.38
C ASP A 274 -28.31 11.77 -11.83
N ARG A 275 -27.83 11.98 -13.05
CA ARG A 275 -27.57 13.29 -13.68
C ARG A 275 -26.67 14.19 -12.81
N LEU A 276 -25.66 13.62 -12.18
CA LEU A 276 -24.72 14.37 -11.33
C LEU A 276 -23.77 15.18 -12.21
N THR A 277 -23.82 16.50 -12.11
CA THR A 277 -22.95 17.41 -12.87
C THR A 277 -21.69 17.79 -12.12
N ASN A 278 -21.60 17.43 -10.84
CA ASN A 278 -20.49 17.73 -9.95
C ASN A 278 -19.44 16.62 -9.86
N VAL A 279 -19.61 15.49 -10.59
CA VAL A 279 -18.70 14.34 -10.58
C VAL A 279 -18.01 14.17 -11.94
N HIS A 280 -16.68 14.12 -11.93
CA HIS A 280 -15.84 14.04 -13.10
C HIS A 280 -14.91 12.82 -13.03
N PHE A 281 -14.79 12.08 -14.13
CA PHE A 281 -13.86 10.95 -14.25
C PHE A 281 -12.73 11.27 -15.20
N LEU A 282 -11.50 11.01 -14.77
CA LEU A 282 -10.32 11.16 -15.60
C LEU A 282 -9.58 9.81 -15.76
N PRO A 283 -8.82 9.63 -16.85
CA PRO A 283 -7.93 8.48 -17.01
C PRO A 283 -6.87 8.42 -15.91
N PRO A 284 -6.23 7.25 -15.68
CA PRO A 284 -5.09 7.17 -14.78
C PRO A 284 -3.91 8.01 -15.30
N VAL A 285 -3.09 8.49 -14.36
CA VAL A 285 -1.82 9.16 -14.64
C VAL A 285 -0.65 8.25 -14.28
N GLU A 286 0.54 8.53 -14.82
CA GLU A 286 1.76 7.84 -14.42
C GLU A 286 2.11 8.14 -12.96
N LYS A 287 2.82 7.22 -12.28
CA LYS A 287 3.22 7.41 -10.88
C LYS A 287 3.94 8.75 -10.65
N ARG A 288 4.86 9.14 -11.55
CA ARG A 288 5.60 10.41 -11.44
C ARG A 288 4.75 11.67 -11.65
N GLN A 289 3.50 11.52 -12.09
CA GLN A 289 2.53 12.61 -12.24
C GLN A 289 1.60 12.73 -11.03
N ILE A 290 1.59 11.75 -10.12
CA ILE A 290 0.75 11.76 -8.91
C ILE A 290 1.00 13.00 -8.07
N PRO A 291 2.24 13.40 -7.72
CA PRO A 291 2.45 14.62 -6.96
C PRO A 291 1.86 15.87 -7.62
N SER A 292 2.03 16.02 -8.95
CA SER A 292 1.45 17.14 -9.70
C SER A 292 -0.08 17.13 -9.69
N LEU A 293 -0.69 15.95 -9.72
CA LEU A 293 -2.15 15.79 -9.67
C LEU A 293 -2.70 16.16 -8.28
N LEU A 294 -2.10 15.62 -7.23
CA LEU A 294 -2.60 15.77 -5.87
C LEU A 294 -2.51 17.21 -5.36
N GLN A 295 -1.53 17.99 -5.85
CA GLN A 295 -1.43 19.43 -5.56
C GLN A 295 -2.61 20.25 -6.10
N LEU A 296 -3.41 19.70 -7.01
CA LEU A 296 -4.60 20.34 -7.55
C LEU A 296 -5.89 19.94 -6.83
N PHE A 297 -5.82 19.02 -5.87
CA PHE A 297 -6.96 18.69 -5.01
C PHE A 297 -7.00 19.58 -3.78
N ASP A 298 -8.20 19.98 -3.36
CA ASP A 298 -8.42 20.70 -2.10
C ASP A 298 -8.66 19.75 -0.93
N ILE A 299 -9.20 18.56 -1.20
CA ILE A 299 -9.51 17.51 -0.23
C ILE A 299 -9.20 16.17 -0.88
N GLY A 300 -8.42 15.31 -0.22
CA GLY A 300 -8.17 13.93 -0.65
C GLY A 300 -9.20 12.97 -0.03
N TYR A 301 -9.81 12.10 -0.84
CA TYR A 301 -10.70 11.04 -0.35
C TYR A 301 -9.97 9.70 -0.29
N ALA A 302 -10.05 9.05 0.87
CA ALA A 302 -9.59 7.69 1.06
C ALA A 302 -10.68 6.86 1.74
N GLY A 303 -11.41 6.07 0.94
CA GLY A 303 -12.49 5.19 1.42
C GLY A 303 -12.10 3.73 1.39
N GLY A 304 -12.82 2.95 2.19
CA GLY A 304 -12.77 1.50 2.22
C GLY A 304 -14.13 0.89 2.54
N VAL A 305 -14.35 -0.36 2.13
CA VAL A 305 -15.53 -1.12 2.54
C VAL A 305 -15.43 -1.48 4.03
N HIS A 306 -16.54 -1.74 4.67
CA HIS A 306 -16.54 -2.27 6.02
C HIS A 306 -15.78 -3.60 6.08
N SER A 307 -14.75 -3.67 6.93
CA SER A 307 -13.95 -4.88 7.09
C SER A 307 -13.44 -5.04 8.52
N PRO A 308 -13.63 -6.22 9.14
CA PRO A 308 -13.02 -6.52 10.44
C PRO A 308 -11.49 -6.44 10.45
N LEU A 309 -10.83 -6.45 9.28
CA LEU A 309 -9.38 -6.30 9.20
C LEU A 309 -8.91 -4.90 9.59
N HIS A 310 -9.74 -3.88 9.37
CA HIS A 310 -9.36 -2.49 9.64
C HIS A 310 -9.12 -2.19 11.13
N GLN A 311 -9.63 -3.05 12.05
CA GLN A 311 -9.31 -2.94 13.48
C GLN A 311 -7.82 -3.10 13.78
N TYR A 312 -7.07 -3.76 12.90
CA TYR A 312 -5.63 -3.96 13.04
C TYR A 312 -4.82 -2.81 12.43
N GLY A 313 -5.48 -1.85 11.80
CA GLY A 313 -4.84 -0.75 11.08
C GLY A 313 -4.86 -0.94 9.57
N THR A 314 -4.55 0.12 8.86
CA THR A 314 -4.40 0.13 7.39
C THR A 314 -3.05 0.74 7.00
N SER A 315 -2.59 0.41 5.79
CA SER A 315 -1.38 1.00 5.22
C SER A 315 -1.66 1.47 3.79
N PHE A 316 -2.61 2.42 3.67
CA PHE A 316 -3.02 2.96 2.37
C PHE A 316 -2.00 3.97 1.86
N ASN A 317 -1.24 3.61 0.82
CA ASN A 317 -0.24 4.49 0.19
C ASN A 317 -0.82 5.87 -0.17
N LYS A 318 -2.09 5.93 -0.64
CA LYS A 318 -2.74 7.20 -0.98
C LYS A 318 -2.87 8.18 0.19
N VAL A 319 -2.97 7.68 1.43
CA VAL A 319 -3.01 8.54 2.63
C VAL A 319 -1.68 9.26 2.78
N THR A 320 -0.57 8.53 2.66
CA THR A 320 0.78 9.11 2.67
C THR A 320 0.97 10.11 1.52
N ASP A 321 0.49 9.77 0.31
CA ASP A 321 0.56 10.68 -0.85
C ASP A 321 -0.24 11.97 -0.62
N TYR A 322 -1.46 11.91 -0.04
CA TYR A 322 -2.23 13.10 0.31
C TYR A 322 -1.56 13.94 1.41
N MET A 323 -0.96 13.27 2.41
CA MET A 323 -0.17 13.97 3.44
C MET A 323 1.00 14.72 2.79
N MET A 324 1.72 14.10 1.86
CA MET A 324 2.83 14.72 1.14
C MET A 324 2.38 15.87 0.23
N ALA A 325 1.19 15.77 -0.37
CA ALA A 325 0.57 16.87 -1.11
C ALA A 325 0.16 18.04 -0.22
N GLY A 326 0.10 17.84 1.11
CA GLY A 326 -0.30 18.87 2.07
C GLY A 326 -1.79 19.22 1.99
N ILE A 327 -2.64 18.24 1.65
CA ILE A 327 -4.09 18.41 1.56
C ILE A 327 -4.81 17.68 2.70
N PRO A 328 -5.93 18.22 3.22
CA PRO A 328 -6.74 17.53 4.21
C PRO A 328 -7.36 16.27 3.63
N ILE A 329 -7.52 15.25 4.48
CA ILE A 329 -7.97 13.93 4.08
C ILE A 329 -9.35 13.65 4.68
N LEU A 330 -10.30 13.26 3.84
CA LEU A 330 -11.50 12.57 4.30
C LEU A 330 -11.23 11.07 4.27
N PHE A 331 -11.18 10.47 5.45
CA PHE A 331 -10.88 9.06 5.64
C PHE A 331 -12.13 8.28 6.06
N SER A 332 -12.73 7.53 5.12
CA SER A 332 -13.96 6.76 5.34
C SER A 332 -13.64 5.27 5.52
N VAL A 333 -13.10 4.92 6.70
CA VAL A 333 -12.64 3.57 7.05
C VAL A 333 -12.79 3.35 8.55
N ASP A 334 -13.24 2.15 8.96
CA ASP A 334 -13.41 1.78 10.38
C ASP A 334 -12.07 1.38 11.02
N GLU A 335 -11.16 2.33 11.14
CA GLU A 335 -9.85 2.12 11.74
C GLU A 335 -9.75 2.90 13.07
N PRO A 336 -9.56 2.25 14.23
CA PRO A 336 -9.36 2.95 15.49
C PRO A 336 -8.04 3.75 15.46
N HIS A 337 -8.07 5.02 15.86
CA HIS A 337 -6.87 5.87 15.92
C HIS A 337 -6.03 5.82 14.63
N SER A 338 -6.67 6.14 13.51
CA SER A 338 -6.01 6.11 12.20
C SER A 338 -4.83 7.08 12.11
N LEU A 339 -4.01 6.88 11.08
CA LEU A 339 -2.91 7.80 10.76
C LEU A 339 -3.42 9.23 10.55
N VAL A 340 -4.61 9.40 9.94
CA VAL A 340 -5.24 10.71 9.70
C VAL A 340 -5.61 11.41 10.99
N GLU A 341 -6.16 10.68 11.97
CA GLU A 341 -6.45 11.22 13.31
C GLU A 341 -5.17 11.58 14.07
N ARG A 342 -4.18 10.66 14.11
CA ARG A 342 -2.91 10.91 14.82
C ARG A 342 -2.15 12.12 14.30
N ALA A 343 -2.16 12.31 12.97
CA ALA A 343 -1.52 13.47 12.35
C ALA A 343 -2.38 14.76 12.40
N GLY A 344 -3.66 14.66 12.79
CA GLY A 344 -4.59 15.79 12.79
C GLY A 344 -4.76 16.41 11.39
N CYS A 345 -4.68 15.58 10.33
CA CYS A 345 -4.63 16.05 8.95
C CYS A 345 -5.92 15.81 8.16
N GLY A 346 -7.02 15.51 8.84
CA GLY A 346 -8.28 15.26 8.16
C GLY A 346 -9.42 14.92 9.10
N ILE A 347 -10.49 14.41 8.51
CA ILE A 347 -11.68 13.94 9.23
C ILE A 347 -11.83 12.44 8.93
N GLN A 348 -11.99 11.63 9.97
CA GLN A 348 -12.36 10.24 9.84
C GLN A 348 -13.86 10.06 10.05
N VAL A 349 -14.47 9.20 9.23
CA VAL A 349 -15.87 8.82 9.32
C VAL A 349 -15.99 7.29 9.16
N ALA A 350 -17.14 6.74 9.56
CA ALA A 350 -17.40 5.32 9.39
C ALA A 350 -17.36 4.90 7.92
N ALA A 351 -16.85 3.70 7.67
CA ALA A 351 -16.90 3.10 6.34
C ALA A 351 -18.35 2.96 5.86
N GLU A 352 -18.55 3.02 4.56
CA GLU A 352 -19.84 2.79 3.89
C GLU A 352 -21.00 3.66 4.42
N ASN A 353 -20.70 4.87 4.91
CA ASN A 353 -21.70 5.82 5.43
C ASN A 353 -21.72 7.12 4.61
N PRO A 354 -22.51 7.21 3.53
CA PRO A 354 -22.53 8.39 2.67
C PRO A 354 -23.02 9.67 3.36
N GLN A 355 -23.85 9.56 4.43
CA GLN A 355 -24.32 10.69 5.21
C GLN A 355 -23.18 11.32 6.01
N GLN A 356 -22.36 10.50 6.65
CA GLN A 356 -21.19 11.01 7.37
C GLN A 356 -20.14 11.57 6.41
N VAL A 357 -19.95 10.93 5.25
CA VAL A 357 -19.05 11.41 4.18
C VAL A 357 -19.52 12.79 3.69
N SER A 358 -20.81 12.96 3.38
CA SER A 358 -21.36 14.23 2.92
C SER A 358 -21.25 15.35 3.98
N SER A 359 -21.55 15.05 5.24
CA SER A 359 -21.41 16.00 6.35
C SER A 359 -19.96 16.43 6.55
N ALA A 360 -19.02 15.50 6.53
CA ALA A 360 -17.60 15.79 6.68
C ALA A 360 -17.05 16.62 5.49
N LEU A 361 -17.47 16.32 4.26
CA LEU A 361 -17.12 17.11 3.07
C LEU A 361 -17.68 18.52 3.15
N SER A 362 -18.93 18.69 3.59
CA SER A 362 -19.51 20.02 3.82
C SER A 362 -18.70 20.81 4.85
N THR A 363 -18.30 20.16 5.95
CA THR A 363 -17.45 20.80 6.99
C THR A 363 -16.11 21.23 6.40
N LEU A 364 -15.40 20.33 5.69
CA LEU A 364 -14.12 20.65 5.06
C LEU A 364 -14.23 21.73 3.98
N ALA A 365 -15.32 21.75 3.20
CA ALA A 365 -15.55 22.77 2.18
C ALA A 365 -15.84 24.15 2.79
N GLN A 366 -16.58 24.20 3.90
CA GLN A 366 -16.90 25.42 4.62
C GLN A 366 -15.69 25.99 5.40
N MET A 367 -14.71 25.17 5.74
CA MET A 367 -13.43 25.63 6.23
C MET A 367 -12.78 26.53 5.16
N GLY A 368 -12.35 27.72 5.51
CA GLY A 368 -11.61 28.58 4.59
C GLY A 368 -10.36 27.85 4.04
N ARG A 369 -9.86 28.31 2.91
CA ARG A 369 -8.65 27.74 2.26
C ARG A 369 -7.46 27.65 3.22
N GLU A 370 -7.28 28.66 4.05
CA GLU A 370 -6.20 28.72 5.04
C GLU A 370 -6.30 27.58 6.07
N ALA A 371 -7.47 27.38 6.67
CA ALA A 371 -7.67 26.30 7.64
C ALA A 371 -7.48 24.89 7.02
N ARG A 372 -7.91 24.69 5.75
CA ARG A 372 -7.60 23.45 5.01
C ARG A 372 -6.11 23.28 4.79
N SER A 373 -5.42 24.37 4.39
CA SER A 373 -3.96 24.34 4.18
C SER A 373 -3.20 24.02 5.46
N GLU A 374 -3.58 24.59 6.60
CA GLU A 374 -2.99 24.26 7.90
C GLU A 374 -3.21 22.79 8.29
N MET A 375 -4.42 22.26 8.06
CA MET A 375 -4.73 20.84 8.29
C MET A 375 -3.86 19.93 7.42
N GLY A 376 -3.73 20.23 6.13
CA GLY A 376 -2.85 19.49 5.22
C GLY A 376 -1.38 19.61 5.59
N ALA A 377 -0.93 20.79 6.02
CA ALA A 377 0.46 21.02 6.47
C ALA A 377 0.84 20.15 7.68
N ARG A 378 -0.09 19.92 8.63
CA ARG A 378 0.14 18.96 9.73
C ARG A 378 0.40 17.55 9.20
N GLY A 379 -0.38 17.12 8.21
CA GLY A 379 -0.16 15.83 7.56
C GLY A 379 1.22 15.75 6.92
N ARG A 380 1.61 16.75 6.16
CA ARG A 380 2.93 16.78 5.51
C ARG A 380 4.07 16.78 6.52
N ALA A 381 3.96 17.56 7.59
CA ALA A 381 4.97 17.58 8.65
C ALA A 381 5.11 16.20 9.31
N TYR A 382 3.99 15.52 9.60
CA TYR A 382 3.99 14.17 10.14
C TYR A 382 4.65 13.16 9.18
N ALA A 383 4.29 13.20 7.89
CA ALA A 383 4.86 12.31 6.90
C ALA A 383 6.38 12.50 6.77
N LEU A 384 6.86 13.74 6.67
CA LEU A 384 8.29 14.07 6.62
C LEU A 384 9.06 13.58 7.84
N ALA A 385 8.45 13.63 9.03
CA ALA A 385 9.10 13.21 10.26
C ALA A 385 9.14 11.69 10.45
N HIS A 386 8.16 10.94 9.89
CA HIS A 386 7.94 9.56 10.28
C HIS A 386 7.80 8.55 9.14
N LEU A 387 7.58 8.99 7.89
CA LEU A 387 7.19 8.10 6.79
C LEU A 387 8.13 8.16 5.58
N GLU A 388 9.25 8.86 5.65
CA GLU A 388 10.25 8.84 4.59
C GLU A 388 10.98 7.48 4.56
N TYR A 389 11.16 6.89 3.39
CA TYR A 389 11.80 5.57 3.28
C TYR A 389 13.22 5.53 3.82
N HIS A 390 13.97 6.63 3.77
CA HIS A 390 15.29 6.69 4.41
C HIS A 390 15.18 6.46 5.93
N THR A 391 14.28 7.19 6.60
CA THR A 391 14.02 7.04 8.04
C THR A 391 13.51 5.64 8.37
N LEU A 392 12.56 5.11 7.58
CA LEU A 392 12.00 3.77 7.79
C LEU A 392 13.04 2.67 7.57
N ALA A 393 13.93 2.82 6.59
CA ALA A 393 15.02 1.89 6.33
C ALA A 393 16.05 1.89 7.46
N GLN A 394 16.37 3.06 8.02
CA GLN A 394 17.24 3.16 9.20
C GLN A 394 16.58 2.50 10.42
N GLN A 395 15.31 2.78 10.70
CA GLN A 395 14.57 2.13 11.77
C GLN A 395 14.55 0.60 11.61
N PHE A 396 14.43 0.11 10.36
CA PHE A 396 14.48 -1.33 10.10
C PHE A 396 15.83 -1.92 10.48
N ILE A 397 16.92 -1.27 10.11
CA ILE A 397 18.28 -1.71 10.48
C ILE A 397 18.47 -1.67 11.99
N ASP A 398 18.05 -0.60 12.66
CA ASP A 398 18.17 -0.44 14.12
C ASP A 398 17.42 -1.55 14.86
N GLU A 399 16.24 -1.94 14.38
CA GLU A 399 15.42 -3.01 14.99
C GLU A 399 15.99 -4.41 14.78
N ILE A 400 16.80 -4.62 13.76
CA ILE A 400 17.41 -5.93 13.45
C ILE A 400 18.90 -6.01 13.82
N THR A 401 19.51 -4.91 14.21
CA THR A 401 20.89 -4.90 14.72
C THR A 401 20.87 -5.15 16.23
N PRO A 402 21.84 -5.92 16.80
CA PRO A 402 21.89 -6.22 18.23
C PRO A 402 22.09 -4.98 19.09
#